data_5234a3926bd9c657b21b21bd629f3b5d
#
_entry.id   5234a3926bd9c657b21b21bd629f3b5d
#
_cell.length_a   1.000
_cell.length_b   1.000
_cell.length_c   1.000
_cell.angle_alpha   90.00
_cell.angle_beta   90.00
_cell.angle_gamma   90.00
#
_symmetry.space_group_name_H-M   'P 1'
#
loop_
_entity.id
_entity.type
_entity.pdbx_description
1 polymer ?
#
loop_
_entity_poly.entity_id
_entity_poly.type
_entity_poly.pdbx_seq_one_letter_code
_entity_poly.pdbx_strand_id
1 'polypeptide(L)'
;FIGNKIYKDSKLKSLIVSEEYKFWKFISGRKFLNEQTINLDTRLLKNFYLNKGYYNVEINSSFAKLLNNQEFELIFNINPNKKIFFNNLTLSIPDDFDKNNFNNLKQLFSELKDEPYSINTVNKILDSLDKITLNQEYKSISANVEEKIVDTKLDLNFNIKEAEKLFVEKINIFGNNITRESVIRNNLEIDEGDPFNQILQKKSENNLKSLNFFKSISTQVIDGKNPNSKIININVEEKPTGEISAGAGFGTSGGTFLFGVKENNYLGKGLAVDANVTINSESFKGSLGVENPNFNNSDKSLFGKIQAIEIDRMKTNGYKTNKTGFEFGTRFEYFQDLNLGLSTRSFYEKIDTDSTASTRQQSQEGNYWDTFINTRFDYDKRNQRFKPDDGFRSIYSLDVPLISETYTLTNSYSYQKYTSLYDNN
;
A
#
# COMPACT_ATOMS: atom_id res chain seq x y z
N PHE A 1 26.32 -19.16 2.00
CA PHE A 1 26.18 -18.92 3.46
C PHE A 1 27.14 -19.81 4.21
N ILE A 2 27.89 -19.25 5.13
CA ILE A 2 28.89 -19.93 5.96
C ILE A 2 28.65 -19.64 7.45
N GLY A 3 29.40 -20.29 8.35
CA GLY A 3 29.28 -20.15 9.81
C GLY A 3 28.36 -21.20 10.42
N ASN A 4 27.94 -20.98 11.67
CA ASN A 4 27.05 -21.87 12.41
C ASN A 4 25.58 -21.60 12.08
N LYS A 5 25.21 -21.74 10.79
CA LYS A 5 23.85 -21.49 10.32
C LYS A 5 22.92 -22.66 10.69
N ILE A 6 21.72 -22.34 11.13
CA ILE A 6 20.68 -23.31 11.56
C ILE A 6 19.77 -23.69 10.38
N TYR A 7 19.60 -22.78 9.42
CA TYR A 7 18.71 -22.96 8.29
C TYR A 7 19.47 -23.35 7.01
N LYS A 8 18.82 -24.12 6.15
CA LYS A 8 19.38 -24.53 4.84
C LYS A 8 19.59 -23.32 3.94
N ASP A 9 20.60 -23.38 3.08
CA ASP A 9 20.90 -22.32 2.11
C ASP A 9 19.72 -21.96 1.21
N SER A 10 18.92 -22.95 0.80
CA SER A 10 17.73 -22.72 0.00
C SER A 10 16.73 -21.81 0.68
N LYS A 11 16.55 -21.96 2.01
CA LYS A 11 15.69 -21.09 2.81
C LYS A 11 16.29 -19.69 2.94
N LEU A 12 17.58 -19.58 3.26
CA LEU A 12 18.25 -18.28 3.38
C LEU A 12 18.27 -17.52 2.05
N LYS A 13 18.45 -18.22 0.93
CA LYS A 13 18.37 -17.64 -0.42
C LYS A 13 16.98 -17.09 -0.75
N SER A 14 15.92 -17.72 -0.25
CA SER A 14 14.54 -17.22 -0.47
C SER A 14 14.20 -15.94 0.29
N LEU A 15 15.00 -15.57 1.29
CA LEU A 15 14.78 -14.38 2.12
C LEU A 15 15.45 -13.12 1.58
N ILE A 16 16.51 -13.29 0.79
CA ILE A 16 17.33 -12.19 0.27
C ILE A 16 16.86 -11.74 -1.12
N VAL A 17 17.24 -10.51 -1.47
CA VAL A 17 16.93 -9.91 -2.77
C VAL A 17 17.97 -10.27 -3.82
N SER A 18 19.21 -10.51 -3.39
CA SER A 18 20.28 -10.96 -4.28
C SER A 18 20.00 -12.35 -4.82
N GLU A 19 20.12 -12.54 -6.13
CA GLU A 19 19.87 -13.80 -6.81
C GLU A 19 21.14 -14.32 -7.49
N GLU A 20 21.28 -15.66 -7.53
CA GLU A 20 22.34 -16.29 -8.31
C GLU A 20 22.15 -16.05 -9.80
N TYR A 21 23.28 -15.83 -10.50
CA TYR A 21 23.26 -15.74 -11.95
C TYR A 21 22.80 -17.07 -12.55
N LYS A 22 21.80 -16.99 -13.45
CA LYS A 22 21.31 -18.11 -14.25
C LYS A 22 21.28 -17.69 -15.71
N PHE A 23 21.90 -18.46 -16.61
CA PHE A 23 22.07 -18.10 -18.02
C PHE A 23 20.76 -17.78 -18.77
N TRP A 24 19.62 -18.32 -18.30
CA TRP A 24 18.29 -18.03 -18.89
C TRP A 24 17.63 -16.76 -18.36
N LYS A 25 18.22 -16.08 -17.37
CA LYS A 25 17.73 -14.80 -16.83
C LYS A 25 18.40 -13.59 -17.50
N PHE A 26 18.67 -13.66 -18.79
CA PHE A 26 19.34 -12.56 -19.52
C PHE A 26 18.51 -11.28 -19.64
N ILE A 27 17.20 -11.31 -19.33
CA ILE A 27 16.28 -10.16 -19.36
C ILE A 27 16.18 -9.46 -18.00
N SER A 28 16.56 -10.11 -16.87
CA SER A 28 16.49 -9.46 -15.56
C SER A 28 17.69 -8.52 -15.36
N GLY A 29 17.43 -7.21 -15.26
CA GLY A 29 18.45 -6.15 -15.13
C GLY A 29 19.25 -6.12 -13.82
N ARG A 30 19.19 -7.17 -12.97
CA ARG A 30 19.89 -7.25 -11.68
C ARG A 30 21.22 -7.99 -11.80
N LYS A 31 22.09 -7.49 -12.67
CA LYS A 31 23.42 -8.12 -12.90
C LYS A 31 24.55 -7.56 -12.04
N PHE A 32 24.30 -6.49 -11.29
CA PHE A 32 25.37 -5.80 -10.58
C PHE A 32 25.21 -5.92 -9.08
N LEU A 33 26.30 -6.25 -8.42
CA LEU A 33 26.41 -6.21 -6.98
C LEU A 33 26.35 -4.76 -6.53
N ASN A 34 25.40 -4.45 -5.64
CA ASN A 34 25.21 -3.11 -5.10
C ASN A 34 25.29 -3.21 -3.57
N GLU A 35 26.10 -2.38 -2.95
CA GLU A 35 26.27 -2.31 -1.50
C GLU A 35 24.92 -2.12 -0.77
N GLN A 36 24.04 -1.33 -1.32
CA GLN A 36 22.68 -1.13 -0.76
C GLN A 36 21.86 -2.43 -0.75
N THR A 37 21.99 -3.25 -1.78
CA THR A 37 21.31 -4.56 -1.85
C THR A 37 21.91 -5.53 -0.85
N ILE A 38 23.23 -5.56 -0.68
CA ILE A 38 23.92 -6.40 0.31
C ILE A 38 23.50 -6.01 1.73
N ASN A 39 23.43 -4.71 2.01
CA ASN A 39 22.95 -4.19 3.31
C ASN A 39 21.48 -4.52 3.56
N LEU A 40 20.65 -4.51 2.52
CA LEU A 40 19.27 -4.96 2.62
C LEU A 40 19.18 -6.45 2.91
N ASP A 41 19.93 -7.28 2.21
CA ASP A 41 19.97 -8.73 2.41
C ASP A 41 20.44 -9.10 3.82
N THR A 42 21.49 -8.43 4.30
CA THR A 42 21.97 -8.60 5.69
C THR A 42 20.87 -8.27 6.71
N ARG A 43 20.12 -7.19 6.48
CA ARG A 43 19.01 -6.78 7.34
C ARG A 43 17.84 -7.76 7.28
N LEU A 44 17.50 -8.27 6.10
CA LEU A 44 16.45 -9.27 5.93
C LEU A 44 16.79 -10.58 6.65
N LEU A 45 18.01 -11.06 6.51
CA LEU A 45 18.51 -12.22 7.22
C LEU A 45 18.49 -11.98 8.74
N LYS A 46 18.99 -10.85 9.21
CA LYS A 46 18.97 -10.49 10.64
C LYS A 46 17.56 -10.47 11.20
N ASN A 47 16.61 -9.84 10.51
CA ASN A 47 15.21 -9.79 10.91
C ASN A 47 14.58 -11.19 10.97
N PHE A 48 14.90 -12.05 10.01
CA PHE A 48 14.43 -13.44 10.04
C PHE A 48 14.91 -14.19 11.28
N TYR A 49 16.21 -14.14 11.60
CA TYR A 49 16.76 -14.80 12.79
C TYR A 49 16.19 -14.20 14.08
N LEU A 50 16.06 -12.89 14.18
CA LEU A 50 15.42 -12.21 15.33
C LEU A 50 13.99 -12.70 15.54
N ASN A 51 13.22 -12.92 14.46
CA ASN A 51 11.85 -13.44 14.55
C ASN A 51 11.77 -14.94 14.85
N LYS A 52 12.90 -15.63 14.89
CA LYS A 52 12.99 -17.05 15.25
C LYS A 52 13.63 -17.30 16.63
N GLY A 53 13.83 -16.23 17.38
CA GLY A 53 14.36 -16.29 18.76
C GLY A 53 15.87 -16.04 18.89
N TYR A 54 16.57 -15.78 17.81
CA TYR A 54 18.02 -15.55 17.85
C TYR A 54 18.34 -14.06 18.05
N TYR A 55 18.08 -13.60 19.27
CA TYR A 55 18.20 -12.19 19.65
C TYR A 55 19.59 -11.61 19.38
N ASN A 56 20.65 -12.35 19.71
CA ASN A 56 22.04 -11.94 19.53
C ASN A 56 22.65 -12.41 18.20
N VAL A 57 21.84 -12.61 17.16
CA VAL A 57 22.36 -13.03 15.87
C VAL A 57 23.36 -12.03 15.32
N GLU A 58 24.53 -12.53 14.96
CA GLU A 58 25.56 -11.78 14.26
C GLU A 58 25.66 -12.24 12.82
N ILE A 59 25.58 -11.30 11.90
CA ILE A 59 25.84 -11.55 10.49
C ILE A 59 27.06 -10.71 10.15
N ASN A 60 28.22 -11.28 10.42
CA ASN A 60 29.48 -10.63 10.25
C ASN A 60 29.92 -10.77 8.80
N SER A 61 30.06 -9.64 8.14
CA SER A 61 30.53 -9.43 6.78
C SER A 61 29.79 -10.18 5.67
N SER A 62 29.11 -9.42 4.89
CA SER A 62 28.82 -9.72 3.52
C SER A 62 29.93 -9.09 2.67
N PHE A 63 30.75 -9.88 2.02
CA PHE A 63 31.72 -9.37 1.07
C PHE A 63 31.62 -10.14 -0.24
N ALA A 64 31.91 -9.45 -1.33
CA ALA A 64 31.94 -10.03 -2.64
C ALA A 64 33.39 -10.36 -2.98
N LYS A 65 33.69 -11.63 -3.26
CA LYS A 65 34.96 -12.08 -3.77
C LYS A 65 34.86 -12.20 -5.27
N LEU A 66 35.77 -11.54 -5.99
CA LEU A 66 35.88 -11.70 -7.44
C LEU A 66 36.49 -13.11 -7.71
N LEU A 67 35.72 -13.98 -8.36
CA LEU A 67 36.17 -15.31 -8.73
C LEU A 67 36.93 -15.30 -10.08
N ASN A 68 36.38 -14.54 -11.04
CA ASN A 68 36.94 -14.30 -12.36
C ASN A 68 36.66 -12.85 -12.76
N ASN A 69 37.19 -12.36 -13.87
CA ASN A 69 37.00 -10.98 -14.31
C ASN A 69 35.54 -10.53 -14.48
N GLN A 70 34.55 -11.41 -14.30
CA GLN A 70 33.14 -11.11 -14.50
C GLN A 70 32.20 -11.73 -13.45
N GLU A 71 32.71 -12.51 -12.47
CA GLU A 71 31.86 -13.20 -11.49
C GLU A 71 32.28 -12.85 -10.07
N PHE A 72 31.25 -12.59 -9.23
CA PHE A 72 31.43 -12.32 -7.81
C PHE A 72 30.75 -13.40 -6.96
N GLU A 73 31.42 -13.84 -5.91
CA GLU A 73 30.84 -14.67 -4.87
C GLU A 73 30.44 -13.79 -3.68
N LEU A 74 29.11 -13.75 -3.37
CA LEU A 74 28.59 -13.07 -2.20
C LEU A 74 28.49 -14.04 -1.03
N ILE A 75 29.19 -13.76 0.06
CA ILE A 75 29.29 -14.63 1.23
C ILE A 75 28.67 -13.94 2.44
N PHE A 76 27.71 -14.62 3.09
CA PHE A 76 27.17 -14.24 4.39
C PHE A 76 27.67 -15.19 5.47
N ASN A 77 28.39 -14.68 6.47
CA ASN A 77 28.84 -15.43 7.63
C ASN A 77 27.89 -15.21 8.80
N ILE A 78 27.19 -16.26 9.23
CA ILE A 78 26.09 -16.18 10.19
C ILE A 78 26.47 -16.90 11.48
N ASN A 79 26.37 -16.21 12.60
CA ASN A 79 26.44 -16.78 13.94
C ASN A 79 25.11 -16.47 14.69
N PRO A 80 24.19 -17.44 14.80
CA PRO A 80 22.90 -17.23 15.45
C PRO A 80 22.98 -16.99 16.94
N ASN A 81 24.04 -17.44 17.60
CA ASN A 81 24.14 -17.49 19.06
C ASN A 81 23.03 -18.36 19.71
N LYS A 82 22.74 -18.15 20.99
CA LYS A 82 21.71 -18.91 21.71
C LYS A 82 20.31 -18.41 21.37
N LYS A 83 19.36 -19.33 21.31
CA LYS A 83 17.96 -19.00 21.18
C LYS A 83 17.44 -18.44 22.50
N ILE A 84 16.75 -17.29 22.44
CA ILE A 84 16.18 -16.58 23.59
C ILE A 84 14.65 -16.75 23.58
N PHE A 85 14.08 -16.88 24.77
CA PHE A 85 12.64 -17.05 24.97
C PHE A 85 12.10 -15.93 25.86
N PHE A 86 10.88 -15.50 25.61
CA PHE A 86 10.20 -14.59 26.51
C PHE A 86 10.02 -15.23 27.87
N ASN A 87 10.23 -14.48 28.94
CA ASN A 87 10.02 -14.91 30.31
C ASN A 87 8.90 -14.06 30.95
N ASN A 88 9.23 -12.95 31.58
CA ASN A 88 8.24 -12.06 32.17
C ASN A 88 8.03 -10.85 31.26
N LEU A 89 6.78 -10.65 30.81
CA LEU A 89 6.35 -9.44 30.15
C LEU A 89 5.49 -8.64 31.13
N THR A 90 5.91 -7.43 31.44
CA THR A 90 5.23 -6.55 32.38
C THR A 90 4.88 -5.22 31.73
N LEU A 91 3.81 -4.60 32.21
CA LEU A 91 3.34 -3.30 31.76
C LEU A 91 3.20 -2.38 32.96
N SER A 92 4.01 -1.32 32.98
CA SER A 92 3.92 -0.22 33.94
C SER A 92 3.18 0.94 33.29
N ILE A 93 2.08 1.34 33.88
CA ILE A 93 1.23 2.44 33.41
C ILE A 93 0.99 3.45 34.54
N PRO A 94 0.80 4.75 34.25
CA PRO A 94 0.41 5.74 35.24
C PRO A 94 -0.88 5.36 35.96
N ASP A 95 -1.04 5.82 37.20
CA ASP A 95 -2.18 5.42 38.05
C ASP A 95 -3.53 6.00 37.61
N ASP A 96 -3.51 7.09 36.87
CA ASP A 96 -4.66 7.77 36.29
C ASP A 96 -5.19 7.11 35.01
N PHE A 97 -4.50 6.10 34.47
CA PHE A 97 -4.92 5.36 33.28
C PHE A 97 -5.86 4.23 33.67
N ASP A 98 -6.94 4.05 32.88
CA ASP A 98 -7.86 2.92 33.07
C ASP A 98 -7.16 1.59 32.71
N LYS A 99 -6.88 0.79 33.74
CA LYS A 99 -6.21 -0.51 33.62
C LYS A 99 -6.97 -1.52 32.75
N ASN A 100 -8.29 -1.33 32.59
CA ASN A 100 -9.14 -2.23 31.80
C ASN A 100 -8.83 -2.16 30.30
N ASN A 101 -8.42 -1.00 29.81
CA ASN A 101 -8.06 -0.80 28.40
C ASN A 101 -6.87 -1.67 27.97
N PHE A 102 -6.06 -2.15 28.90
CA PHE A 102 -4.87 -2.95 28.66
C PHE A 102 -5.05 -4.46 28.93
N ASN A 103 -6.26 -4.91 29.23
CA ASN A 103 -6.50 -6.33 29.58
C ASN A 103 -6.13 -7.28 28.44
N ASN A 104 -6.40 -6.93 27.19
CA ASN A 104 -6.03 -7.74 26.02
C ASN A 104 -4.50 -7.91 25.91
N LEU A 105 -3.73 -6.89 26.27
CA LEU A 105 -2.25 -6.97 26.27
C LEU A 105 -1.74 -7.85 27.41
N LYS A 106 -2.38 -7.80 28.59
CA LYS A 106 -2.02 -8.68 29.71
C LYS A 106 -2.28 -10.15 29.38
N GLN A 107 -3.38 -10.45 28.68
CA GLN A 107 -3.65 -11.78 28.18
C GLN A 107 -2.56 -12.23 27.19
N LEU A 108 -2.25 -11.41 26.21
CA LEU A 108 -1.19 -11.67 25.24
C LEU A 108 0.16 -11.93 25.93
N PHE A 109 0.51 -11.18 26.99
CA PHE A 109 1.74 -11.39 27.74
C PHE A 109 1.81 -12.78 28.40
N SER A 110 0.69 -13.28 28.88
CA SER A 110 0.62 -14.63 29.45
C SER A 110 0.77 -15.73 28.40
N GLU A 111 0.26 -15.50 27.18
CA GLU A 111 0.38 -16.43 26.07
C GLU A 111 1.80 -16.48 25.48
N LEU A 112 2.53 -15.37 25.55
CA LEU A 112 3.89 -15.27 25.04
C LEU A 112 4.96 -15.85 25.96
N LYS A 113 4.63 -16.17 27.19
CA LYS A 113 5.59 -16.75 28.13
C LYS A 113 6.14 -18.07 27.60
N ASP A 114 7.46 -18.23 27.64
CA ASP A 114 8.22 -19.38 27.12
C ASP A 114 8.20 -19.54 25.59
N GLU A 115 7.53 -18.65 24.85
CA GLU A 115 7.62 -18.59 23.40
C GLU A 115 8.97 -17.99 22.95
N PRO A 116 9.48 -18.38 21.77
CA PRO A 116 10.68 -17.78 21.20
C PRO A 116 10.54 -16.29 21.00
N TYR A 117 11.60 -15.54 21.31
CA TYR A 117 11.66 -14.10 21.01
C TYR A 117 11.31 -13.82 19.55
N SER A 118 10.58 -12.75 19.31
CA SER A 118 10.27 -12.24 18.00
C SER A 118 10.20 -10.71 18.02
N ILE A 119 11.03 -10.06 17.22
CA ILE A 119 11.01 -8.60 17.09
C ILE A 119 9.66 -8.10 16.53
N ASN A 120 9.04 -8.87 15.64
CA ASN A 120 7.70 -8.54 15.13
C ASN A 120 6.65 -8.59 16.23
N THR A 121 6.76 -9.52 17.19
CA THR A 121 5.86 -9.59 18.34
C THR A 121 6.02 -8.38 19.25
N VAL A 122 7.25 -7.98 19.55
CA VAL A 122 7.52 -6.75 20.32
C VAL A 122 6.95 -5.52 19.62
N ASN A 123 7.18 -5.37 18.32
CA ASN A 123 6.63 -4.26 17.55
C ASN A 123 5.09 -4.25 17.57
N LYS A 124 4.43 -5.42 17.43
CA LYS A 124 2.97 -5.52 17.54
C LYS A 124 2.44 -5.09 18.91
N ILE A 125 3.17 -5.41 19.98
CA ILE A 125 2.82 -4.95 21.34
C ILE A 125 2.92 -3.43 21.40
N LEU A 126 4.01 -2.85 20.92
CA LEU A 126 4.19 -1.39 20.86
C LEU A 126 3.10 -0.72 20.04
N ASP A 127 2.82 -1.21 18.84
CA ASP A 127 1.72 -0.71 17.99
C ASP A 127 0.35 -0.78 18.69
N SER A 128 0.12 -1.83 19.48
CA SER A 128 -1.12 -2.00 20.24
C SER A 128 -1.21 -1.01 21.41
N LEU A 129 -0.10 -0.79 22.10
CA LEU A 129 0.00 0.22 23.15
C LEU A 129 -0.28 1.62 22.59
N ASP A 130 0.32 1.94 21.46
CA ASP A 130 0.15 3.21 20.78
C ASP A 130 -1.31 3.44 20.36
N LYS A 131 -1.97 2.41 19.82
CA LYS A 131 -3.41 2.50 19.47
C LYS A 131 -4.30 2.71 20.68
N ILE A 132 -4.05 2.01 21.79
CA ILE A 132 -4.85 2.18 23.03
C ILE A 132 -4.71 3.62 23.52
N THR A 133 -3.51 4.15 23.54
CA THR A 133 -3.23 5.48 24.06
C THR A 133 -3.78 6.58 23.18
N LEU A 134 -3.76 6.42 21.86
CA LEU A 134 -4.38 7.35 20.91
C LEU A 134 -5.91 7.35 21.01
N ASN A 135 -6.52 6.16 21.10
CA ASN A 135 -8.00 6.01 21.15
C ASN A 135 -8.61 6.54 22.46
N GLN A 136 -7.84 6.58 23.53
CA GLN A 136 -8.32 7.04 24.84
C GLN A 136 -7.97 8.50 25.13
N GLU A 137 -7.50 9.25 24.11
CA GLU A 137 -7.08 10.65 24.25
C GLU A 137 -6.10 10.88 25.41
N TYR A 138 -5.34 9.83 25.79
CA TYR A 138 -4.30 9.99 26.80
C TYR A 138 -3.27 11.00 26.30
N LYS A 139 -2.95 11.95 27.17
CA LYS A 139 -1.97 13.00 26.92
C LYS A 139 -0.65 12.39 26.45
N SER A 140 0.18 13.18 25.81
CA SER A 140 1.50 12.76 25.30
C SER A 140 2.17 11.72 26.20
N ILE A 141 2.43 10.55 25.64
CA ILE A 141 3.08 9.46 26.37
C ILE A 141 4.38 9.08 25.66
N SER A 142 5.35 8.69 26.45
CA SER A 142 6.51 7.97 25.98
C SER A 142 6.40 6.51 26.42
N ALA A 143 6.43 5.59 25.46
CA ALA A 143 6.57 4.16 25.74
C ALA A 143 8.05 3.79 25.64
N ASN A 144 8.60 3.24 26.71
CA ASN A 144 9.97 2.73 26.74
C ASN A 144 9.94 1.24 27.07
N VAL A 145 10.80 0.45 26.41
CA VAL A 145 10.93 -0.98 26.68
C VAL A 145 12.26 -1.21 27.38
N GLU A 146 12.20 -1.72 28.59
CA GLU A 146 13.36 -2.17 29.33
C GLU A 146 13.54 -3.66 29.14
N GLU A 147 14.71 -4.07 28.67
CA GLU A 147 15.04 -5.44 28.35
C GLU A 147 16.08 -5.99 29.33
N LYS A 148 15.83 -7.16 29.86
CA LYS A 148 16.77 -7.86 30.73
C LYS A 148 16.89 -9.31 30.32
N ILE A 149 18.08 -9.72 29.87
CA ILE A 149 18.37 -11.11 29.51
C ILE A 149 19.10 -11.78 30.66
N VAL A 150 18.60 -12.95 31.07
CA VAL A 150 19.25 -13.85 32.02
C VAL A 150 19.32 -15.23 31.37
N ASP A 151 20.51 -15.69 31.06
CA ASP A 151 20.80 -16.90 30.28
C ASP A 151 20.09 -16.92 28.91
N THR A 152 18.99 -17.66 28.79
CA THR A 152 18.17 -17.79 27.58
C THR A 152 16.77 -17.20 27.74
N LYS A 153 16.54 -16.48 28.80
CA LYS A 153 15.25 -15.88 29.15
C LYS A 153 15.33 -14.36 29.07
N LEU A 154 14.33 -13.76 28.41
CA LEU A 154 14.20 -12.31 28.22
C LEU A 154 13.00 -11.80 29.02
N ASP A 155 13.25 -10.94 29.97
CA ASP A 155 12.22 -10.13 30.63
C ASP A 155 12.06 -8.81 29.89
N LEU A 156 10.82 -8.42 29.60
CA LEU A 156 10.46 -7.16 28.98
C LEU A 156 9.54 -6.36 29.91
N ASN A 157 9.92 -5.14 30.22
CA ASN A 157 9.05 -4.21 30.93
C ASN A 157 8.69 -3.05 29.98
N PHE A 158 7.42 -3.01 29.60
CA PHE A 158 6.85 -1.88 28.83
C PHE A 158 6.45 -0.80 29.82
N ASN A 159 7.22 0.28 29.85
CA ASN A 159 7.01 1.37 30.78
C ASN A 159 6.40 2.57 30.04
N ILE A 160 5.13 2.84 30.36
CA ILE A 160 4.42 4.01 29.84
C ILE A 160 4.55 5.12 30.87
N LYS A 161 5.06 6.28 30.45
CA LYS A 161 5.17 7.50 31.27
C LYS A 161 4.41 8.62 30.60
N GLU A 162 3.76 9.46 31.39
CA GLU A 162 3.38 10.78 30.87
C GLU A 162 4.63 11.51 30.40
N ALA A 163 4.65 11.90 29.15
CA ALA A 163 5.64 12.80 28.61
C ALA A 163 5.14 14.24 28.74
N GLU A 164 6.05 15.18 28.86
CA GLU A 164 5.69 16.59 28.70
C GLU A 164 5.00 16.78 27.36
N LYS A 165 3.88 17.53 27.34
CA LYS A 165 3.16 17.83 26.11
C LYS A 165 4.08 18.68 25.23
N LEU A 166 4.62 18.04 24.20
CA LEU A 166 5.31 18.74 23.13
C LEU A 166 4.29 19.04 22.03
N PHE A 167 4.30 20.24 21.50
CA PHE A 167 3.39 20.66 20.42
C PHE A 167 4.17 20.92 19.14
N VAL A 168 3.55 20.68 18.02
CA VAL A 168 4.12 21.03 16.71
C VAL A 168 4.01 22.54 16.53
N GLU A 169 5.12 23.24 16.62
CA GLU A 169 5.17 24.70 16.40
C GLU A 169 5.05 25.02 14.92
N LYS A 170 5.73 24.25 14.08
CA LYS A 170 5.77 24.49 12.63
C LYS A 170 6.14 23.23 11.85
N ILE A 171 5.59 23.13 10.66
CA ILE A 171 5.95 22.11 9.66
C ILE A 171 6.54 22.83 8.45
N ASN A 172 7.84 22.67 8.21
CA ASN A 172 8.52 23.21 7.05
C ASN A 172 8.64 22.11 5.98
N ILE A 173 8.34 22.47 4.74
CA ILE A 173 8.43 21.57 3.59
C ILE A 173 9.45 22.15 2.62
N PHE A 174 10.41 21.31 2.18
CA PHE A 174 11.50 21.69 1.29
C PHE A 174 11.62 20.70 0.12
N GLY A 175 12.03 21.23 -1.04
CA GLY A 175 12.31 20.40 -2.24
C GLY A 175 11.10 20.14 -3.14
N ASN A 176 9.94 20.65 -2.78
CA ASN A 176 8.71 20.55 -3.60
C ASN A 176 8.65 21.67 -4.65
N ASN A 177 9.40 21.49 -5.74
CA ASN A 177 9.47 22.49 -6.81
C ASN A 177 8.27 22.45 -7.77
N ILE A 178 7.67 21.27 -7.94
CA ILE A 178 6.52 20.98 -8.82
C ILE A 178 5.26 20.78 -7.98
N THR A 179 5.32 19.90 -6.97
CA THR A 179 4.19 19.55 -6.12
C THR A 179 3.82 20.70 -5.22
N ARG A 180 2.56 21.10 -5.23
CA ARG A 180 2.07 22.16 -4.34
C ARG A 180 2.18 21.71 -2.88
N GLU A 181 2.53 22.66 -2.01
CA GLU A 181 2.65 22.40 -0.57
C GLU A 181 1.35 21.83 0.03
N SER A 182 0.19 22.31 -0.43
CA SER A 182 -1.11 21.81 0.02
C SER A 182 -1.30 20.30 -0.23
N VAL A 183 -0.75 19.76 -1.32
CA VAL A 183 -0.82 18.31 -1.60
C VAL A 183 -0.03 17.52 -0.57
N ILE A 184 1.12 18.04 -0.15
CA ILE A 184 1.93 17.40 0.88
C ILE A 184 1.23 17.51 2.22
N ARG A 185 0.76 18.70 2.62
CA ARG A 185 0.07 18.95 3.89
C ARG A 185 -1.20 18.09 4.04
N ASN A 186 -2.00 17.93 2.99
CA ASN A 186 -3.21 17.10 3.02
C ASN A 186 -2.95 15.60 3.25
N ASN A 187 -1.70 15.17 3.19
CA ASN A 187 -1.29 13.78 3.45
C ASN A 187 -0.55 13.63 4.79
N LEU A 188 -0.49 14.69 5.59
CA LEU A 188 0.03 14.63 6.96
C LEU A 188 -1.09 14.24 7.92
N GLU A 189 -0.74 13.47 8.94
CA GLU A 189 -1.63 13.06 10.04
C GLU A 189 -1.45 13.94 11.27
N ILE A 190 -0.60 14.96 11.18
CA ILE A 190 -0.26 15.88 12.25
C ILE A 190 -0.16 17.29 11.67
N ASP A 191 -0.78 18.24 12.34
CA ASP A 191 -0.80 19.63 11.95
C ASP A 191 -0.04 20.55 12.93
N GLU A 192 0.20 21.80 12.52
CA GLU A 192 0.77 22.83 13.37
C GLU A 192 -0.21 23.16 14.51
N GLY A 193 0.25 23.11 15.74
CA GLY A 193 -0.54 23.26 16.97
C GLY A 193 -0.96 21.95 17.62
N ASP A 194 -0.86 20.82 16.91
CA ASP A 194 -1.18 19.51 17.48
C ASP A 194 -0.14 19.05 18.51
N PRO A 195 -0.53 18.17 19.45
CA PRO A 195 0.43 17.45 20.26
C PRO A 195 1.36 16.62 19.37
N PHE A 196 2.68 16.80 19.54
CA PHE A 196 3.66 16.04 18.78
C PHE A 196 3.57 14.55 19.10
N ASN A 197 3.38 13.74 18.06
CA ASN A 197 3.34 12.28 18.16
C ASN A 197 4.21 11.67 17.07
N GLN A 198 5.22 10.90 17.48
CA GLN A 198 6.16 10.27 16.56
C GLN A 198 5.49 9.24 15.62
N ILE A 199 4.40 8.61 16.06
CA ILE A 199 3.66 7.64 15.25
C ILE A 199 2.91 8.36 14.14
N LEU A 200 2.18 9.45 14.48
CA LEU A 200 1.49 10.27 13.49
C LEU A 200 2.47 10.88 12.49
N GLN A 201 3.66 11.31 12.96
CA GLN A 201 4.74 11.74 12.08
C GLN A 201 5.17 10.61 11.12
N LYS A 202 5.36 9.39 11.63
CA LYS A 202 5.77 8.24 10.81
C LYS A 202 4.67 7.83 9.83
N LYS A 203 3.41 7.90 10.25
CA LYS A 203 2.25 7.67 9.40
C LYS A 203 2.19 8.71 8.28
N SER A 204 2.40 9.98 8.60
CA SER A 204 2.53 11.07 7.61
C SER A 204 3.61 10.79 6.58
N GLU A 205 4.80 10.37 7.02
CA GLU A 205 5.89 9.98 6.11
C GLU A 205 5.49 8.82 5.20
N ASN A 206 4.79 7.81 5.72
CA ASN A 206 4.33 6.67 4.94
C ASN A 206 3.23 7.08 3.94
N ASN A 207 2.32 7.97 4.33
CA ASN A 207 1.30 8.51 3.43
C ASN A 207 1.96 9.26 2.26
N LEU A 208 2.93 10.12 2.54
CA LEU A 208 3.68 10.81 1.49
C LEU A 208 4.44 9.84 0.58
N LYS A 209 5.03 8.77 1.11
CA LYS A 209 5.67 7.71 0.30
C LYS A 209 4.67 6.99 -0.60
N SER A 210 3.44 6.80 -0.13
CA SER A 210 2.39 6.11 -0.88
C SER A 210 1.90 6.89 -2.10
N LEU A 211 2.04 8.21 -2.13
CA LEU A 211 1.74 9.05 -3.28
C LEU A 211 2.61 8.70 -4.49
N ASN A 212 3.82 8.19 -4.24
CA ASN A 212 4.80 7.84 -5.27
C ASN A 212 5.26 9.04 -6.14
N PHE A 213 5.17 10.27 -5.59
CA PHE A 213 5.62 11.51 -6.26
C PHE A 213 7.08 11.81 -5.99
N PHE A 214 7.65 11.20 -4.95
CA PHE A 214 8.98 11.50 -4.44
C PHE A 214 9.91 10.30 -4.60
N LYS A 215 11.16 10.59 -4.94
CA LYS A 215 12.26 9.63 -4.99
C LYS A 215 12.74 9.32 -3.58
N SER A 216 12.86 10.36 -2.76
CA SER A 216 13.23 10.26 -1.34
C SER A 216 12.42 11.24 -0.50
N ILE A 217 12.15 10.84 0.74
CA ILE A 217 11.50 11.68 1.75
C ILE A 217 12.30 11.49 3.04
N SER A 218 12.74 12.58 3.66
CA SER A 218 13.37 12.57 4.98
C SER A 218 12.68 13.58 5.88
N THR A 219 12.42 13.16 7.11
CA THR A 219 11.84 14.01 8.15
C THR A 219 12.83 14.21 9.28
N GLN A 220 12.98 15.44 9.72
CA GLN A 220 13.83 15.82 10.86
C GLN A 220 12.99 16.60 11.85
N VAL A 221 13.01 16.17 13.10
CA VAL A 221 12.35 16.88 14.21
C VAL A 221 13.43 17.61 15.01
N ILE A 222 13.24 18.90 15.19
CA ILE A 222 14.13 19.76 15.96
C ILE A 222 13.31 20.49 17.04
N ASP A 223 13.99 20.99 18.06
CA ASP A 223 13.35 21.81 19.08
C ASP A 223 12.86 23.14 18.50
N GLY A 224 11.66 23.53 18.91
CA GLY A 224 11.08 24.81 18.53
C GLY A 224 11.65 25.99 19.35
N LYS A 225 11.09 27.16 19.12
CA LYS A 225 11.47 28.36 19.84
C LYS A 225 10.96 28.34 21.28
N ASN A 226 9.84 27.71 21.53
CA ASN A 226 9.23 27.54 22.84
C ASN A 226 9.74 26.24 23.51
N PRO A 227 9.91 26.22 24.85
CA PRO A 227 10.47 25.04 25.53
C PRO A 227 9.79 23.73 25.28
N ASN A 228 8.48 23.75 25.01
CA ASN A 228 7.66 22.54 24.79
C ASN A 228 7.16 22.43 23.34
N SER A 229 7.92 22.94 22.38
CA SER A 229 7.55 22.89 20.98
C SER A 229 8.58 22.16 20.12
N LYS A 230 8.10 21.56 19.03
CA LYS A 230 8.90 20.87 18.02
C LYS A 230 8.62 21.45 16.64
N ILE A 231 9.65 21.54 15.82
CA ILE A 231 9.54 21.89 14.41
C ILE A 231 9.84 20.63 13.60
N ILE A 232 8.95 20.31 12.65
CA ILE A 232 9.10 19.18 11.74
C ILE A 232 9.58 19.73 10.40
N ASN A 233 10.77 19.33 9.98
CA ASN A 233 11.31 19.63 8.66
C ASN A 233 11.13 18.41 7.76
N ILE A 234 10.36 18.55 6.68
CA ILE A 234 10.12 17.53 5.66
C ILE A 234 10.88 17.91 4.41
N ASN A 235 11.88 17.12 4.05
CA ASN A 235 12.64 17.31 2.82
C ASN A 235 12.19 16.24 1.81
N VAL A 236 11.77 16.66 0.63
CA VAL A 236 11.33 15.77 -0.46
C VAL A 236 12.24 15.95 -1.68
N GLU A 237 12.50 14.86 -2.39
CA GLU A 237 13.14 14.85 -3.71
C GLU A 237 12.11 14.34 -4.71
N GLU A 238 11.65 15.20 -5.59
CA GLU A 238 10.61 14.86 -6.57
C GLU A 238 11.14 13.95 -7.68
N LYS A 239 10.25 13.13 -8.25
CA LYS A 239 10.52 12.32 -9.43
C LYS A 239 9.40 12.49 -10.46
N PRO A 240 9.64 12.15 -11.74
CA PRO A 240 8.57 12.12 -12.74
C PRO A 240 7.41 11.23 -12.27
N THR A 241 6.17 11.75 -12.40
CA THR A 241 4.93 11.08 -11.98
C THR A 241 4.10 10.59 -13.16
N GLY A 242 4.52 10.97 -14.39
CA GLY A 242 3.92 10.55 -15.65
C GLY A 242 4.40 9.17 -16.09
N GLU A 243 3.49 8.38 -16.62
CA GLU A 243 3.73 7.04 -17.17
C GLU A 243 3.14 6.97 -18.58
N ILE A 244 3.91 6.41 -19.51
CA ILE A 244 3.43 6.09 -20.85
C ILE A 244 3.50 4.59 -21.02
N SER A 245 2.39 3.99 -21.45
CA SER A 245 2.28 2.57 -21.76
C SER A 245 1.95 2.39 -23.25
N ALA A 246 2.62 1.45 -23.89
CA ALA A 246 2.30 1.02 -25.25
C ALA A 246 2.43 -0.49 -25.32
N GLY A 247 1.50 -1.13 -26.02
CA GLY A 247 1.48 -2.58 -26.18
C GLY A 247 0.91 -2.96 -27.54
N ALA A 248 1.34 -4.11 -28.05
CA ALA A 248 0.78 -4.75 -29.21
C ALA A 248 0.62 -6.25 -28.95
N GLY A 249 -0.45 -6.84 -29.46
CA GLY A 249 -0.73 -8.26 -29.33
C GLY A 249 -1.47 -8.80 -30.56
N PHE A 250 -1.48 -10.10 -30.73
CA PHE A 250 -2.25 -10.79 -31.75
C PHE A 250 -3.17 -11.82 -31.12
N GLY A 251 -4.40 -11.85 -31.54
CA GLY A 251 -5.44 -12.77 -31.10
C GLY A 251 -6.34 -13.23 -32.25
N THR A 252 -7.41 -13.92 -31.92
CA THR A 252 -8.42 -14.40 -32.90
C THR A 252 -9.08 -13.25 -33.66
N SER A 253 -9.16 -12.07 -33.07
CA SER A 253 -9.70 -10.84 -33.72
C SER A 253 -8.61 -9.98 -34.39
N GLY A 254 -7.44 -10.57 -34.72
CA GLY A 254 -6.33 -9.86 -35.38
C GLY A 254 -5.39 -9.14 -34.39
N GLY A 255 -4.66 -8.16 -34.91
CA GLY A 255 -3.74 -7.33 -34.13
C GLY A 255 -4.49 -6.37 -33.22
N THR A 256 -4.01 -6.21 -32.00
CA THR A 256 -4.49 -5.23 -31.03
C THR A 256 -3.37 -4.30 -30.63
N PHE A 257 -3.63 -3.00 -30.62
CA PHE A 257 -2.73 -1.96 -30.16
C PHE A 257 -3.34 -1.27 -28.93
N LEU A 258 -2.51 -1.07 -27.91
CA LEU A 258 -2.85 -0.37 -26.70
C LEU A 258 -1.90 0.81 -26.54
N PHE A 259 -2.43 1.97 -26.21
CA PHE A 259 -1.67 3.15 -25.82
C PHE A 259 -2.32 3.80 -24.60
N GLY A 260 -1.51 4.16 -23.62
CA GLY A 260 -1.97 4.81 -22.40
C GLY A 260 -0.99 5.88 -21.94
N VAL A 261 -1.53 6.95 -21.41
CA VAL A 261 -0.81 8.00 -20.68
C VAL A 261 -1.47 8.17 -19.33
N LYS A 262 -0.68 8.20 -18.29
CA LYS A 262 -1.14 8.45 -16.93
C LYS A 262 -0.23 9.46 -16.26
N GLU A 263 -0.80 10.47 -15.63
CA GLU A 263 -0.10 11.44 -14.79
C GLU A 263 -0.75 11.47 -13.41
N ASN A 264 0.01 11.20 -12.37
CA ASN A 264 -0.53 11.10 -11.01
C ASN A 264 -0.48 12.43 -10.23
N ASN A 265 0.25 13.41 -10.75
CA ASN A 265 0.42 14.73 -10.10
C ASN A 265 0.29 15.87 -11.11
N TYR A 266 -0.79 15.88 -11.88
CA TYR A 266 -1.00 16.84 -12.95
C TYR A 266 -0.93 18.29 -12.45
N LEU A 267 -0.03 19.07 -13.04
CA LEU A 267 0.28 20.47 -12.66
C LEU A 267 0.68 20.64 -11.18
N GLY A 268 1.24 19.60 -10.57
CA GLY A 268 1.63 19.62 -9.15
C GLY A 268 0.46 19.68 -8.17
N LYS A 269 -0.77 19.43 -8.63
CA LYS A 269 -1.99 19.55 -7.82
C LYS A 269 -2.42 18.25 -7.17
N GLY A 270 -1.65 17.17 -7.31
CA GLY A 270 -2.05 15.82 -6.87
C GLY A 270 -3.23 15.23 -7.65
N LEU A 271 -3.56 15.82 -8.81
CA LEU A 271 -4.63 15.30 -9.67
C LEU A 271 -4.08 14.12 -10.48
N ALA A 272 -4.81 13.00 -10.45
CA ALA A 272 -4.54 11.89 -11.37
C ALA A 272 -5.32 12.10 -12.67
N VAL A 273 -4.61 12.03 -13.80
CA VAL A 273 -5.20 12.10 -15.14
C VAL A 273 -4.76 10.86 -15.90
N ASP A 274 -5.69 10.15 -16.51
CA ASP A 274 -5.40 9.02 -17.36
C ASP A 274 -6.11 9.09 -18.69
N ALA A 275 -5.42 8.72 -19.75
CA ALA A 275 -5.98 8.56 -21.08
C ALA A 275 -5.55 7.22 -21.67
N ASN A 276 -6.49 6.42 -22.13
CA ASN A 276 -6.23 5.10 -22.67
C ASN A 276 -6.95 4.91 -24.00
N VAL A 277 -6.26 4.31 -24.96
CA VAL A 277 -6.81 3.93 -26.26
C VAL A 277 -6.42 2.50 -26.55
N THR A 278 -7.40 1.69 -26.95
CA THR A 278 -7.19 0.33 -27.43
C THR A 278 -7.88 0.19 -28.79
N ILE A 279 -7.15 -0.29 -29.77
CA ILE A 279 -7.63 -0.43 -31.15
C ILE A 279 -7.31 -1.84 -31.63
N ASN A 280 -8.29 -2.50 -32.23
CA ASN A 280 -8.09 -3.71 -33.02
C ASN A 280 -8.95 -3.65 -34.30
N SER A 281 -8.93 -4.72 -35.11
CA SER A 281 -9.67 -4.76 -36.38
C SER A 281 -11.19 -4.65 -36.22
N GLU A 282 -11.75 -4.97 -35.05
CA GLU A 282 -13.19 -5.01 -34.78
C GLU A 282 -13.61 -4.02 -33.68
N SER A 283 -12.67 -3.35 -33.00
CA SER A 283 -13.05 -2.46 -31.91
C SER A 283 -12.09 -1.30 -31.69
N PHE A 284 -12.69 -0.18 -31.28
CA PHE A 284 -12.02 0.98 -30.72
C PHE A 284 -12.53 1.21 -29.30
N LYS A 285 -11.63 1.45 -28.35
CA LYS A 285 -11.98 1.83 -26.98
C LYS A 285 -11.10 3.00 -26.58
N GLY A 286 -11.71 4.12 -26.24
CA GLY A 286 -11.05 5.32 -25.74
C GLY A 286 -11.60 5.71 -24.38
N SER A 287 -10.75 6.18 -23.46
CA SER A 287 -11.19 6.76 -22.18
C SER A 287 -10.27 7.85 -21.73
N LEU A 288 -10.83 8.86 -21.07
CA LEU A 288 -10.11 9.94 -20.38
C LEU A 288 -10.71 10.07 -18.99
N GLY A 289 -9.86 9.97 -17.97
CA GLY A 289 -10.23 10.07 -16.57
C GLY A 289 -9.47 11.20 -15.89
N VAL A 290 -10.12 11.81 -14.89
CA VAL A 290 -9.50 12.78 -13.97
C VAL A 290 -9.99 12.47 -12.57
N GLU A 291 -9.09 12.38 -11.60
CA GLU A 291 -9.42 12.19 -10.18
C GLU A 291 -8.65 13.19 -9.31
N ASN A 292 -9.38 13.86 -8.44
CA ASN A 292 -8.81 14.63 -7.34
C ASN A 292 -9.00 13.82 -6.04
N PRO A 293 -7.93 13.20 -5.49
CA PRO A 293 -8.06 12.35 -4.32
C PRO A 293 -8.39 13.11 -3.03
N ASN A 294 -8.04 14.40 -2.96
CA ASN A 294 -8.25 15.26 -1.80
C ASN A 294 -9.07 16.50 -2.19
N PHE A 295 -10.30 16.28 -2.66
CA PHE A 295 -11.15 17.38 -3.11
C PHE A 295 -11.45 18.35 -1.97
N ASN A 296 -11.20 19.64 -2.22
CA ASN A 296 -11.36 20.72 -1.24
C ASN A 296 -10.61 20.47 0.08
N ASN A 297 -9.40 19.95 0.00
CA ASN A 297 -8.53 19.61 1.14
C ASN A 297 -9.22 18.68 2.16
N SER A 298 -10.02 17.74 1.68
CA SER A 298 -10.70 16.73 2.48
C SER A 298 -10.27 15.32 2.06
N ASP A 299 -10.61 14.31 2.86
CA ASP A 299 -10.38 12.89 2.56
C ASP A 299 -11.33 12.33 1.50
N LYS A 300 -12.08 13.22 0.83
CA LYS A 300 -13.02 12.85 -0.23
C LYS A 300 -12.37 12.97 -1.60
N SER A 301 -12.38 11.89 -2.36
CA SER A 301 -12.01 11.98 -3.78
C SER A 301 -13.20 12.42 -4.63
N LEU A 302 -12.91 13.20 -5.66
CA LEU A 302 -13.85 13.53 -6.72
C LEU A 302 -13.26 13.06 -8.04
N PHE A 303 -14.02 12.31 -8.83
CA PHE A 303 -13.54 11.80 -10.11
C PHE A 303 -14.55 12.01 -11.23
N GLY A 304 -14.03 12.13 -12.43
CA GLY A 304 -14.80 12.17 -13.67
C GLY A 304 -14.12 11.36 -14.75
N LYS A 305 -14.90 10.68 -15.57
CA LYS A 305 -14.42 9.86 -16.69
C LYS A 305 -15.34 9.99 -17.90
N ILE A 306 -14.76 10.11 -19.08
CA ILE A 306 -15.46 9.97 -20.34
C ILE A 306 -14.92 8.75 -21.07
N GLN A 307 -15.77 8.07 -21.83
CA GLN A 307 -15.38 6.90 -22.61
C GLN A 307 -16.17 6.76 -23.88
N ALA A 308 -15.51 6.21 -24.90
CA ALA A 308 -16.12 5.83 -26.16
C ALA A 308 -15.70 4.40 -26.52
N ILE A 309 -16.65 3.56 -26.85
CA ILE A 309 -16.44 2.16 -27.21
C ILE A 309 -17.19 1.93 -28.53
N GLU A 310 -16.47 1.49 -29.54
CA GLU A 310 -17.03 1.02 -30.79
C GLU A 310 -16.66 -0.46 -30.97
N ILE A 311 -17.63 -1.29 -31.30
CA ILE A 311 -17.43 -2.68 -31.68
C ILE A 311 -18.08 -2.85 -33.05
N ASP A 312 -17.28 -3.08 -34.08
CA ASP A 312 -17.74 -3.28 -35.45
C ASP A 312 -17.52 -4.73 -35.87
N ARG A 313 -18.59 -5.50 -35.86
CA ARG A 313 -18.67 -6.88 -36.32
C ARG A 313 -19.67 -7.06 -37.43
N MET A 314 -19.90 -6.02 -38.23
CA MET A 314 -20.80 -6.07 -39.35
C MET A 314 -20.42 -7.18 -40.33
N LYS A 315 -19.12 -7.35 -40.63
CA LYS A 315 -18.63 -8.37 -41.57
C LYS A 315 -18.70 -9.80 -41.04
N THR A 316 -18.59 -10.01 -39.74
CA THR A 316 -18.48 -11.33 -39.12
C THR A 316 -19.77 -11.79 -38.47
N ASN A 317 -20.52 -10.88 -37.86
CA ASN A 317 -21.71 -11.20 -37.06
C ASN A 317 -22.90 -10.29 -37.34
N GLY A 318 -22.81 -9.40 -38.35
CA GLY A 318 -23.90 -8.53 -38.78
C GLY A 318 -24.32 -7.45 -37.79
N TYR A 319 -23.45 -7.00 -36.88
CA TYR A 319 -23.80 -5.93 -35.91
C TYR A 319 -22.64 -4.96 -35.64
N LYS A 320 -23.02 -3.73 -35.31
CA LYS A 320 -22.11 -2.68 -34.83
C LYS A 320 -22.72 -2.01 -33.62
N THR A 321 -21.90 -1.77 -32.60
CA THR A 321 -22.29 -1.04 -31.38
C THR A 321 -21.37 0.15 -31.16
N ASN A 322 -21.96 1.32 -30.98
CA ASN A 322 -21.27 2.54 -30.56
C ASN A 322 -21.81 2.98 -29.20
N LYS A 323 -20.96 3.03 -28.18
CA LYS A 323 -21.32 3.43 -26.84
C LYS A 323 -20.42 4.55 -26.36
N THR A 324 -21.00 5.72 -26.10
CA THR A 324 -20.28 6.88 -25.57
C THR A 324 -20.94 7.34 -24.28
N GLY A 325 -20.15 7.70 -23.30
CA GLY A 325 -20.71 8.11 -22.02
C GLY A 325 -19.71 8.73 -21.08
N PHE A 326 -20.23 9.16 -19.95
CA PHE A 326 -19.47 9.74 -18.88
C PHE A 326 -19.86 9.12 -17.54
N GLU A 327 -18.93 9.21 -16.60
CA GLU A 327 -19.13 8.88 -15.20
C GLU A 327 -18.51 9.99 -14.37
N PHE A 328 -19.21 10.42 -13.31
CA PHE A 328 -18.63 11.26 -12.29
C PHE A 328 -19.09 10.79 -10.91
N GLY A 329 -18.26 10.99 -9.91
CA GLY A 329 -18.58 10.50 -8.58
C GLY A 329 -17.57 10.91 -7.53
N THR A 330 -17.85 10.45 -6.32
CA THR A 330 -17.01 10.67 -5.14
C THR A 330 -16.77 9.36 -4.42
N ARG A 331 -15.64 9.28 -3.72
CA ARG A 331 -15.28 8.19 -2.80
C ARG A 331 -14.71 8.78 -1.53
N PHE A 332 -15.04 8.18 -0.39
CA PHE A 332 -14.50 8.56 0.92
C PHE A 332 -14.60 7.39 1.89
N GLU A 333 -13.76 7.40 2.90
CA GLU A 333 -13.83 6.45 4.00
C GLU A 333 -15.00 6.86 4.91
N TYR A 334 -16.02 6.00 5.02
CA TYR A 334 -17.24 6.25 5.82
C TYR A 334 -17.07 5.74 7.25
N PHE A 335 -16.46 4.57 7.41
CA PHE A 335 -15.97 4.02 8.65
C PHE A 335 -14.57 3.47 8.42
N GLN A 336 -13.83 3.22 9.48
CA GLN A 336 -12.50 2.63 9.39
C GLN A 336 -12.50 1.39 8.47
N ASP A 337 -11.65 1.42 7.45
CA ASP A 337 -11.49 0.38 6.42
C ASP A 337 -12.70 0.19 5.48
N LEU A 338 -13.80 0.97 5.63
CA LEU A 338 -14.98 0.95 4.78
C LEU A 338 -15.06 2.20 3.90
N ASN A 339 -14.78 2.05 2.62
CA ASN A 339 -14.92 3.11 1.63
C ASN A 339 -16.30 3.07 0.97
N LEU A 340 -16.98 4.21 0.95
CA LEU A 340 -18.21 4.45 0.22
C LEU A 340 -17.90 5.20 -1.07
N GLY A 341 -18.35 4.66 -2.20
CA GLY A 341 -18.34 5.30 -3.51
C GLY A 341 -19.76 5.61 -3.97
N LEU A 342 -19.97 6.81 -4.47
CA LEU A 342 -21.22 7.23 -5.11
C LEU A 342 -20.87 7.82 -6.48
N SER A 343 -21.47 7.29 -7.54
CA SER A 343 -21.28 7.83 -8.88
C SER A 343 -22.55 7.80 -9.72
N THR A 344 -22.59 8.69 -10.71
CA THR A 344 -23.58 8.67 -11.77
C THR A 344 -22.88 8.34 -13.07
N ARG A 345 -23.43 7.35 -13.80
CA ARG A 345 -22.95 6.92 -15.12
C ARG A 345 -24.06 7.12 -16.13
N SER A 346 -23.74 7.77 -17.24
CA SER A 346 -24.68 7.99 -18.34
C SER A 346 -24.03 7.59 -19.66
N PHE A 347 -24.75 6.80 -20.45
CA PHE A 347 -24.29 6.28 -21.73
C PHE A 347 -25.33 6.49 -22.80
N TYR A 348 -24.87 6.88 -23.98
CA TYR A 348 -25.64 6.76 -25.22
C TYR A 348 -25.06 5.60 -26.02
N GLU A 349 -25.91 4.65 -26.36
CA GLU A 349 -25.56 3.43 -27.09
C GLU A 349 -26.39 3.35 -28.37
N LYS A 350 -25.72 3.15 -29.50
CA LYS A 350 -26.34 2.90 -30.80
C LYS A 350 -25.95 1.51 -31.25
N ILE A 351 -26.96 0.69 -31.58
CA ILE A 351 -26.79 -0.65 -32.11
C ILE A 351 -27.37 -0.70 -33.51
N ASP A 352 -26.53 -0.98 -34.49
CA ASP A 352 -26.92 -1.20 -35.90
C ASP A 352 -26.76 -2.70 -36.24
N THR A 353 -27.71 -3.25 -36.97
CA THR A 353 -27.66 -4.67 -37.40
C THR A 353 -27.94 -4.81 -38.88
N ASP A 354 -27.57 -5.98 -39.45
CA ASP A 354 -27.96 -6.38 -40.78
C ASP A 354 -28.65 -7.77 -40.78
N SER A 355 -29.03 -8.26 -41.92
CA SER A 355 -29.75 -9.53 -42.08
C SER A 355 -28.96 -10.76 -41.62
N THR A 356 -27.64 -10.65 -41.39
CA THR A 356 -26.77 -11.75 -40.95
C THR A 356 -26.67 -11.83 -39.43
N ALA A 357 -27.13 -10.77 -38.72
CA ALA A 357 -27.18 -10.75 -37.28
C ALA A 357 -28.16 -11.79 -36.72
N SER A 358 -27.89 -12.30 -35.51
CA SER A 358 -28.83 -13.18 -34.82
C SER A 358 -30.13 -12.45 -34.51
N THR A 359 -31.25 -13.19 -34.45
CA THR A 359 -32.59 -12.65 -34.14
C THR A 359 -32.54 -11.80 -32.82
N ARG A 360 -31.78 -12.26 -31.85
CA ARG A 360 -31.58 -11.51 -30.57
C ARG A 360 -30.89 -10.16 -30.81
N GLN A 361 -29.87 -10.11 -31.65
CA GLN A 361 -29.16 -8.86 -31.96
C GLN A 361 -30.05 -7.92 -32.77
N GLN A 362 -30.79 -8.43 -33.75
CA GLN A 362 -31.74 -7.64 -34.55
C GLN A 362 -32.83 -7.02 -33.64
N SER A 363 -33.31 -7.75 -32.62
CA SER A 363 -34.29 -7.20 -31.68
C SER A 363 -33.73 -6.12 -30.74
N GLN A 364 -32.40 -5.94 -30.70
CA GLN A 364 -31.71 -4.93 -29.92
C GLN A 364 -31.24 -3.75 -30.79
N GLU A 365 -31.59 -3.70 -32.07
CA GLU A 365 -31.29 -2.56 -32.91
C GLU A 365 -31.98 -1.29 -32.40
N GLY A 366 -31.23 -0.19 -32.32
CA GLY A 366 -31.80 1.06 -31.81
C GLY A 366 -30.80 2.00 -31.20
N ASN A 367 -31.34 3.02 -30.57
CA ASN A 367 -30.59 4.03 -29.87
C ASN A 367 -31.06 4.07 -28.40
N TYR A 368 -30.15 3.94 -27.47
CA TYR A 368 -30.47 3.82 -26.05
C TYR A 368 -29.74 4.91 -25.27
N TRP A 369 -30.45 5.49 -24.32
CA TRP A 369 -29.85 6.39 -23.36
C TRP A 369 -30.07 5.81 -21.96
N ASP A 370 -29.00 5.35 -21.34
CA ASP A 370 -29.01 4.77 -20.02
C ASP A 370 -28.28 5.63 -19.02
N THR A 371 -28.90 5.89 -17.87
CA THR A 371 -28.30 6.62 -16.74
C THR A 371 -28.53 5.84 -15.46
N PHE A 372 -27.47 5.60 -14.73
CA PHE A 372 -27.48 4.82 -13.49
C PHE A 372 -26.86 5.64 -12.34
N ILE A 373 -27.37 5.44 -11.14
CA ILE A 373 -26.65 5.75 -9.90
C ILE A 373 -25.95 4.46 -9.44
N ASN A 374 -24.65 4.54 -9.26
CA ASN A 374 -23.86 3.48 -8.67
C ASN A 374 -23.53 3.80 -7.22
N THR A 375 -23.79 2.85 -6.34
CA THR A 375 -23.33 2.89 -4.95
C THR A 375 -22.40 1.72 -4.72
N ARG A 376 -21.20 1.98 -4.16
CA ARG A 376 -20.17 0.98 -3.92
C ARG A 376 -19.72 1.03 -2.48
N PHE A 377 -19.74 -0.11 -1.82
CA PHE A 377 -19.18 -0.34 -0.50
C PHE A 377 -17.95 -1.23 -0.65
N ASP A 378 -16.80 -0.78 -0.18
CA ASP A 378 -15.51 -1.48 -0.29
C ASP A 378 -14.87 -1.59 1.09
N TYR A 379 -15.04 -2.75 1.73
CA TYR A 379 -14.51 -3.04 3.05
C TYR A 379 -13.21 -3.84 2.91
N ASP A 380 -12.07 -3.20 3.22
CA ASP A 380 -10.73 -3.72 2.97
C ASP A 380 -9.95 -3.92 4.26
N LYS A 381 -9.92 -5.15 4.73
CA LYS A 381 -9.19 -5.61 5.94
C LYS A 381 -7.93 -6.40 5.59
N ARG A 382 -7.37 -6.22 4.41
CA ARG A 382 -6.11 -6.84 4.04
C ARG A 382 -4.96 -6.22 4.83
N ASN A 383 -4.00 -7.05 5.23
CA ASN A 383 -2.79 -6.58 5.92
C ASN A 383 -1.94 -5.63 5.05
N GLN A 384 -2.00 -5.78 3.72
CA GLN A 384 -1.36 -4.90 2.75
C GLN A 384 -2.11 -4.93 1.41
N ARG A 385 -2.05 -3.83 0.65
CA ARG A 385 -2.75 -3.73 -0.63
C ARG A 385 -2.08 -4.51 -1.75
N PHE A 386 -0.75 -4.59 -1.73
CA PHE A 386 0.06 -5.31 -2.73
C PHE A 386 0.52 -6.65 -2.16
N LYS A 387 0.22 -7.76 -2.86
CA LYS A 387 0.50 -9.14 -2.44
C LYS A 387 0.04 -9.43 -0.99
N PRO A 388 -1.24 -9.23 -0.67
CA PRO A 388 -1.74 -9.54 0.67
C PRO A 388 -1.60 -11.03 0.96
N ASP A 389 -1.22 -11.36 2.19
CA ASP A 389 -1.06 -12.72 2.70
C ASP A 389 -1.98 -13.02 3.89
N ASP A 390 -2.70 -12.00 4.38
CA ASP A 390 -3.70 -12.13 5.45
C ASP A 390 -4.84 -11.11 5.28
N GLY A 391 -5.99 -11.43 5.85
CA GLY A 391 -7.16 -10.58 5.88
C GLY A 391 -8.16 -10.88 4.76
N PHE A 392 -9.06 -9.93 4.53
CA PHE A 392 -10.09 -10.06 3.49
C PHE A 392 -10.48 -8.71 2.91
N ARG A 393 -11.10 -8.75 1.73
CA ARG A 393 -11.77 -7.61 1.11
C ARG A 393 -13.14 -8.00 0.66
N SER A 394 -14.15 -7.20 0.97
CA SER A 394 -15.54 -7.37 0.58
C SER A 394 -16.03 -6.15 -0.19
N ILE A 395 -16.52 -6.35 -1.39
CA ILE A 395 -17.01 -5.28 -2.26
C ILE A 395 -18.46 -5.58 -2.60
N TYR A 396 -19.34 -4.64 -2.32
CA TYR A 396 -20.71 -4.63 -2.81
C TYR A 396 -20.94 -3.41 -3.70
N SER A 397 -21.53 -3.61 -4.87
CA SER A 397 -21.86 -2.55 -5.81
C SER A 397 -23.29 -2.70 -6.29
N LEU A 398 -24.03 -1.60 -6.29
CA LEU A 398 -25.42 -1.52 -6.71
C LEU A 398 -25.55 -0.46 -7.78
N ASP A 399 -26.11 -0.84 -8.95
CA ASP A 399 -26.50 0.07 -10.02
C ASP A 399 -28.02 0.18 -10.07
N VAL A 400 -28.50 1.40 -9.82
CA VAL A 400 -29.93 1.75 -9.87
C VAL A 400 -30.18 2.54 -11.14
N PRO A 401 -31.02 2.05 -12.08
CA PRO A 401 -31.35 2.80 -13.29
C PRO A 401 -32.21 4.01 -12.95
N LEU A 402 -31.82 5.20 -13.44
CA LEU A 402 -32.60 6.42 -13.42
C LEU A 402 -33.36 6.65 -14.72
N ILE A 403 -32.66 6.43 -15.84
CA ILE A 403 -33.16 6.51 -17.19
C ILE A 403 -32.68 5.25 -17.89
N SER A 404 -33.57 4.42 -18.36
CA SER A 404 -33.24 3.21 -19.11
C SER A 404 -34.54 2.65 -19.71
N GLU A 405 -34.44 2.03 -20.87
CA GLU A 405 -35.61 1.30 -21.43
C GLU A 405 -35.95 0.05 -20.61
N THR A 406 -34.92 -0.56 -20.02
CA THR A 406 -35.09 -1.72 -19.13
C THR A 406 -34.68 -1.36 -17.73
N TYR A 407 -35.65 -1.13 -16.85
CA TYR A 407 -35.39 -0.79 -15.44
C TYR A 407 -34.91 -2.02 -14.65
N THR A 408 -33.72 -2.48 -14.98
CA THR A 408 -33.08 -3.61 -14.29
C THR A 408 -32.10 -3.12 -13.25
N LEU A 409 -32.37 -3.43 -11.99
CA LEU A 409 -31.46 -3.20 -10.89
C LEU A 409 -30.35 -4.24 -10.96
N THR A 410 -29.11 -3.78 -11.04
CA THR A 410 -27.94 -4.67 -11.08
C THR A 410 -27.14 -4.56 -9.80
N ASN A 411 -26.84 -5.68 -9.17
CA ASN A 411 -25.97 -5.72 -8.02
C ASN A 411 -24.85 -6.74 -8.23
N SER A 412 -23.71 -6.48 -7.61
CA SER A 412 -22.58 -7.39 -7.61
C SER A 412 -21.96 -7.45 -6.22
N TYR A 413 -21.57 -8.64 -5.82
CA TYR A 413 -20.86 -8.88 -4.58
C TYR A 413 -19.60 -9.68 -4.86
N SER A 414 -18.45 -9.20 -4.32
CA SER A 414 -17.18 -9.88 -4.42
C SER A 414 -16.57 -9.99 -3.02
N TYR A 415 -16.18 -11.19 -2.65
CA TYR A 415 -15.48 -11.47 -1.40
C TYR A 415 -14.16 -12.18 -1.70
N GLN A 416 -13.06 -11.66 -1.14
CA GLN A 416 -11.71 -12.18 -1.32
C GLN A 416 -11.11 -12.38 0.06
N LYS A 417 -10.71 -13.60 0.38
CA LYS A 417 -9.97 -13.92 1.60
C LYS A 417 -8.53 -14.30 1.25
N TYR A 418 -7.60 -13.79 2.01
CA TYR A 418 -6.18 -14.04 1.85
C TYR A 418 -5.68 -14.80 3.08
N THR A 419 -4.97 -15.88 2.86
CA THR A 419 -4.32 -16.66 3.91
C THR A 419 -3.01 -17.20 3.35
N SER A 420 -1.96 -17.18 4.15
CA SER A 420 -0.72 -17.87 3.80
C SER A 420 -1.00 -19.38 3.79
N LEU A 421 -0.77 -20.03 2.64
CA LEU A 421 -0.96 -21.49 2.50
C LEU A 421 0.17 -22.28 3.16
N TYR A 422 1.32 -21.67 3.30
CA TYR A 422 2.48 -22.25 3.97
C TYR A 422 3.00 -21.19 4.93
N ASP A 423 3.18 -21.56 6.19
CA ASP A 423 3.98 -20.75 7.09
C ASP A 423 5.33 -20.53 6.43
N ASN A 424 5.76 -19.28 6.36
CA ASN A 424 7.08 -18.91 5.90
C ASN A 424 8.13 -19.40 6.93
N ASN A 425 8.17 -20.71 7.15
CA ASN A 425 9.14 -21.41 7.99
C ASN A 425 10.42 -21.72 7.25
#